data_a1197912c4477dd2e436b5bd34335aaa
#
_entry.id   a1197912c4477dd2e436b5bd34335aaa
#
_cell.length_a   1.000
_cell.length_b   1.000
_cell.length_c   1.000
_cell.angle_alpha   90.00
_cell.angle_beta   90.00
_cell.angle_gamma   90.00
#
_symmetry.space_group_name_H-M   'P 1'
#
loop_
_entity.id
_entity.type
_entity.pdbx_description
1 polymer ?
#
loop_
_entity_poly.entity_id
_entity_poly.type
_entity_poly.pdbx_seq_one_letter_code
_entity_poly.pdbx_strand_id
1 'polypeptide(L)'
;MEVNMKIVNYEEFIRLPAGSVFCPYEPCIFHSPFQIKTDAGREYNGQHIFNGAMPLEPWFVDQDNLPTETGKYETEMAVWDDSSADFEKDGLFAVLEKHEIEELIKSLKWAMDGCK
;
A
#
# COMPACT_ATOMS: atom_id res chain seq x y z
N MET A 1 9.60 -20.57 -9.11
CA MET A 1 8.15 -20.47 -8.85
C MET A 1 7.64 -19.18 -9.46
N GLU A 2 6.59 -19.27 -10.24
CA GLU A 2 5.97 -18.09 -10.80
C GLU A 2 5.18 -17.32 -9.76
N VAL A 3 5.33 -16.01 -9.77
CA VAL A 3 4.61 -15.09 -8.90
C VAL A 3 3.73 -14.23 -9.81
N ASN A 4 2.44 -14.31 -9.62
CA ASN A 4 1.47 -13.61 -10.44
C ASN A 4 0.80 -12.47 -9.67
N MET A 5 0.82 -11.29 -10.27
CA MET A 5 0.09 -10.13 -9.78
C MET A 5 -1.21 -9.99 -10.53
N LYS A 6 -2.25 -9.57 -9.86
CA LYS A 6 -3.53 -9.29 -10.46
C LYS A 6 -3.65 -7.80 -10.76
N ILE A 7 -4.00 -7.44 -11.98
CA ILE A 7 -4.29 -6.05 -12.34
C ILE A 7 -5.79 -5.90 -12.41
N VAL A 8 -6.32 -4.93 -11.68
CA VAL A 8 -7.76 -4.69 -11.59
C VAL A 8 -8.08 -3.23 -11.93
N ASN A 9 -9.31 -2.98 -12.36
CA ASN A 9 -9.80 -1.62 -12.57
C ASN A 9 -10.39 -1.06 -11.27
N TYR A 10 -10.87 0.18 -11.30
CA TYR A 10 -11.42 0.84 -10.12
C TYR A 10 -12.65 0.11 -9.55
N GLU A 11 -13.57 -0.35 -10.41
CA GLU A 11 -14.76 -1.06 -9.94
C GLU A 11 -14.42 -2.37 -9.23
N GLU A 12 -13.45 -3.09 -9.74
CA GLU A 12 -12.96 -4.31 -9.09
C GLU A 12 -12.21 -3.97 -7.80
N PHE A 13 -11.42 -2.90 -7.82
CA PHE A 13 -10.66 -2.45 -6.65
C PHE A 13 -11.56 -2.12 -5.46
N ILE A 14 -12.64 -1.37 -5.67
CA ILE A 14 -13.53 -0.98 -4.56
C ILE A 14 -14.26 -2.18 -3.94
N ARG A 15 -14.34 -3.30 -4.66
CA ARG A 15 -14.96 -4.54 -4.15
C ARG A 15 -13.98 -5.45 -3.42
N LEU A 16 -12.70 -5.13 -3.43
CA LEU A 16 -11.71 -5.93 -2.70
C LEU A 16 -11.94 -5.84 -1.20
N PRO A 17 -11.72 -6.94 -0.46
CA PRO A 17 -11.88 -6.90 0.99
C PRO A 17 -10.80 -6.04 1.66
N ALA A 18 -11.10 -5.55 2.86
CA ALA A 18 -10.10 -4.92 3.70
C ALA A 18 -8.96 -5.91 3.95
N GLY A 19 -7.74 -5.40 4.01
CA GLY A 19 -6.54 -6.24 4.11
C GLY A 19 -5.89 -6.56 2.78
N SER A 20 -6.53 -6.21 1.66
CA SER A 20 -5.91 -6.40 0.34
C SER A 20 -4.71 -5.49 0.18
N VAL A 21 -3.61 -6.02 -0.33
CA VAL A 21 -2.37 -5.28 -0.56
C VAL A 21 -2.30 -4.88 -2.04
N PHE A 22 -2.12 -3.61 -2.29
CA PHE A 22 -2.19 -3.08 -3.65
C PHE A 22 -1.29 -1.85 -3.83
N CYS A 23 -1.10 -1.44 -5.08
CA CYS A 23 -0.57 -0.11 -5.41
C CYS A 23 -1.20 0.37 -6.71
N PRO A 24 -1.34 1.69 -6.89
CA PRO A 24 -1.74 2.22 -8.19
C PRO A 24 -0.76 1.80 -9.27
N TYR A 25 -1.26 1.51 -10.45
CA TYR A 25 -0.47 0.94 -11.53
C TYR A 25 -0.74 1.63 -12.86
N GLU A 26 0.33 1.89 -13.60
CA GLU A 26 0.28 2.23 -15.00
C GLU A 26 1.18 1.24 -15.74
N PRO A 27 0.95 0.92 -17.01
CA PRO A 27 1.81 -0.01 -17.72
C PRO A 27 3.29 0.34 -17.55
N CYS A 28 4.07 -0.66 -17.10
CA CYS A 28 5.50 -0.57 -16.78
C CYS A 28 5.86 0.25 -15.53
N ILE A 29 4.87 0.76 -14.79
CA ILE A 29 5.12 1.57 -13.60
C ILE A 29 4.25 1.12 -12.43
N PHE A 30 4.90 0.70 -11.34
CA PHE A 30 4.23 0.47 -10.07
C PHE A 30 4.44 1.71 -9.20
N HIS A 31 3.34 2.36 -8.84
CA HIS A 31 3.41 3.54 -7.99
C HIS A 31 3.53 3.10 -6.53
N SER A 32 4.74 3.25 -6.00
CA SER A 32 5.09 2.92 -4.63
C SER A 32 4.60 4.00 -3.66
N PRO A 33 4.31 3.67 -2.39
CA PRO A 33 4.46 2.34 -1.81
C PRO A 33 3.25 1.45 -2.05
N PHE A 34 3.43 0.15 -1.78
CA PHE A 34 2.28 -0.72 -1.62
C PHE A 34 1.48 -0.27 -0.40
N GLN A 35 0.18 -0.50 -0.45
CA GLN A 35 -0.76 -0.08 0.59
C GLN A 35 -1.67 -1.23 0.97
N ILE A 36 -2.22 -1.16 2.17
CA ILE A 36 -3.23 -2.12 2.61
C ILE A 36 -4.58 -1.41 2.58
N LYS A 37 -5.54 -2.01 1.89
CA LYS A 37 -6.91 -1.48 1.84
C LYS A 37 -7.55 -1.62 3.22
N THR A 38 -8.19 -0.56 3.70
CA THR A 38 -8.88 -0.53 5.00
C THR A 38 -10.37 -0.37 4.80
N ASP A 39 -11.14 -0.45 5.90
CA ASP A 39 -12.59 -0.24 5.89
C ASP A 39 -12.98 1.24 6.01
N ALA A 40 -12.02 2.16 5.97
CA ALA A 40 -12.27 3.59 6.17
C ALA A 40 -12.88 4.31 4.97
N GLY A 41 -13.17 3.60 3.88
CA GLY A 41 -13.78 4.19 2.70
C GLY A 41 -15.16 4.80 2.97
N ARG A 42 -15.55 5.76 2.15
CA ARG A 42 -16.84 6.45 2.26
C ARG A 42 -17.60 6.37 0.95
N GLU A 43 -18.93 6.20 1.10
CA GLU A 43 -19.86 6.25 -0.03
C GLU A 43 -20.86 7.39 0.17
N TYR A 44 -21.27 7.99 -0.95
CA TYR A 44 -22.34 8.96 -0.98
C TYR A 44 -23.18 8.74 -2.23
N ASN A 45 -24.48 8.53 -2.06
CA ASN A 45 -25.41 8.24 -3.17
C ASN A 45 -24.95 7.06 -4.04
N GLY A 46 -24.41 6.02 -3.40
CA GLY A 46 -23.95 4.82 -4.09
C GLY A 46 -22.60 4.97 -4.80
N GLN A 47 -21.94 6.12 -4.63
CA GLN A 47 -20.61 6.34 -5.20
C GLN A 47 -19.55 6.42 -4.11
N HIS A 48 -18.42 5.79 -4.37
CA HIS A 48 -17.27 5.92 -3.48
C HIS A 48 -16.66 7.31 -3.62
N ILE A 49 -16.62 8.07 -2.52
CA ILE A 49 -16.01 9.39 -2.48
C ILE A 49 -14.51 9.24 -2.26
N PHE A 50 -14.12 8.34 -1.35
CA PHE A 50 -12.73 7.98 -1.13
C PHE A 50 -12.65 6.57 -0.56
N ASN A 51 -11.46 6.00 -0.64
CA ASN A 51 -11.18 4.65 -0.17
C ASN A 51 -10.17 4.69 0.95
N GLY A 52 -10.34 3.81 1.94
CA GLY A 52 -9.36 3.67 3.00
C GLY A 52 -8.13 2.92 2.54
N ALA A 53 -6.96 3.47 2.84
CA ALA A 53 -5.70 2.83 2.49
C ALA A 53 -4.61 3.23 3.50
N MET A 54 -3.74 2.27 3.82
CA MET A 54 -2.63 2.48 4.73
C MET A 54 -1.33 2.15 4.00
N PRO A 55 -0.44 3.12 3.79
CA PRO A 55 0.83 2.85 3.12
C PRO A 55 1.74 1.97 3.97
N LEU A 56 2.49 1.07 3.30
CA LEU A 56 3.44 0.18 3.94
C LEU A 56 4.82 0.85 3.99
N GLU A 57 4.92 1.95 4.71
CA GLU A 57 6.18 2.66 4.87
C GLU A 57 6.27 3.30 6.23
N PRO A 58 7.48 3.47 6.77
CA PRO A 58 7.67 4.21 8.01
C PRO A 58 7.57 5.71 7.77
N TRP A 59 7.15 6.43 8.80
CA TRP A 59 7.06 7.89 8.79
C TRP A 59 7.95 8.44 9.90
N PHE A 60 8.51 9.62 9.69
CA PHE A 60 9.27 10.28 10.76
C PHE A 60 8.31 10.76 11.85
N VAL A 61 8.68 10.48 13.10
CA VAL A 61 7.87 10.89 14.26
C VAL A 61 7.80 12.41 14.35
N ASP A 62 8.93 13.09 14.11
CA ASP A 62 8.97 14.56 14.12
C ASP A 62 8.72 15.08 12.71
N GLN A 63 7.44 15.40 12.42
CA GLN A 63 7.03 15.91 11.11
C GLN A 63 7.39 17.37 10.91
N ASP A 64 7.67 18.10 11.97
CA ASP A 64 8.01 19.53 11.88
C ASP A 64 9.49 19.75 11.57
N ASN A 65 10.34 18.77 11.87
CA ASN A 65 11.78 18.84 11.66
C ASN A 65 12.27 17.62 10.88
N LEU A 66 11.93 17.58 9.59
CA LEU A 66 12.34 16.48 8.74
C LEU A 66 13.87 16.46 8.57
N PRO A 67 14.49 15.28 8.49
CA PRO A 67 15.94 15.17 8.40
C PRO A 67 16.51 15.88 7.17
N THR A 68 17.57 16.66 7.37
CA THR A 68 18.34 17.29 6.31
C THR A 68 19.81 16.84 6.32
N GLU A 69 20.20 16.06 7.30
CA GLU A 69 21.55 15.56 7.47
C GLU A 69 21.54 14.07 7.68
N THR A 70 22.68 13.43 7.47
CA THR A 70 22.85 12.01 7.75
C THR A 70 22.74 11.75 9.24
N GLY A 71 22.16 10.60 9.61
CA GLY A 71 22.00 10.25 11.01
C GLY A 71 20.91 9.22 11.19
N LYS A 72 20.57 8.99 12.46
CA LYS A 72 19.44 8.13 12.83
C LYS A 72 18.31 8.98 13.36
N TYR A 73 17.13 8.73 12.86
CA TYR A 73 15.94 9.49 13.22
C TYR A 73 14.82 8.54 13.61
N GLU A 74 14.02 8.97 14.58
CA GLU A 74 12.92 8.18 15.07
C GLU A 74 11.82 8.08 14.02
N THR A 75 11.38 6.84 13.73
CA THR A 75 10.32 6.56 12.78
C THR A 75 9.32 5.59 13.40
N GLU A 76 8.12 5.57 12.83
CA GLU A 76 7.09 4.62 13.19
C GLU A 76 6.35 4.19 11.92
N MET A 77 5.79 2.98 11.93
CA MET A 77 4.94 2.53 10.83
C MET A 77 3.59 3.23 10.94
N ALA A 78 3.04 3.62 9.80
CA ALA A 78 1.69 4.18 9.76
C ALA A 78 0.70 3.12 10.24
N VAL A 79 -0.10 3.46 11.27
CA VAL A 79 -1.16 2.58 11.78
C VAL A 79 -2.44 3.41 11.80
N TRP A 80 -3.00 3.61 10.61
CA TRP A 80 -4.17 4.48 10.46
C TRP A 80 -5.37 3.66 10.03
N ASP A 81 -6.26 3.41 10.98
CA ASP A 81 -7.51 2.70 10.69
C ASP A 81 -8.47 3.55 9.88
N ASP A 82 -8.28 4.86 9.87
CA ASP A 82 -9.15 5.82 9.21
C ASP A 82 -8.47 6.57 8.06
N SER A 83 -7.32 6.07 7.59
CA SER A 83 -6.66 6.69 6.45
C SER A 83 -7.54 6.62 5.20
N SER A 84 -7.52 7.69 4.42
CA SER A 84 -8.29 7.76 3.19
C SER A 84 -7.41 8.21 2.04
N ALA A 85 -7.76 7.75 0.86
CA ALA A 85 -7.03 8.12 -0.35
C ALA A 85 -8.02 8.34 -1.49
N ASP A 86 -7.70 9.30 -2.33
CA ASP A 86 -8.48 9.60 -3.52
C ASP A 86 -7.77 8.98 -4.72
N PHE A 87 -8.37 7.94 -5.29
CA PHE A 87 -7.82 7.24 -6.43
C PHE A 87 -8.59 7.57 -7.70
N GLU A 88 -7.89 7.60 -8.81
CA GLU A 88 -8.51 7.85 -10.12
C GLU A 88 -9.46 6.72 -10.49
N LYS A 89 -10.69 7.09 -10.89
CA LYS A 89 -11.73 6.12 -11.21
C LYS A 89 -11.48 5.36 -12.50
N ASP A 90 -10.65 5.88 -13.37
CA ASP A 90 -10.23 5.20 -14.59
C ASP A 90 -8.84 4.57 -14.46
N GLY A 91 -8.28 4.58 -13.25
CA GLY A 91 -6.98 4.01 -12.98
C GLY A 91 -6.98 2.49 -12.90
N LEU A 92 -5.78 1.92 -12.93
CA LEU A 92 -5.55 0.50 -12.69
C LEU A 92 -4.83 0.31 -11.38
N PHE A 93 -4.96 -0.88 -10.82
CA PHE A 93 -4.36 -1.23 -9.54
C PHE A 93 -3.72 -2.60 -9.62
N ALA A 94 -2.48 -2.70 -9.16
CA ALA A 94 -1.80 -3.97 -9.03
C ALA A 94 -2.10 -4.53 -7.64
N VAL A 95 -2.62 -5.74 -7.58
CA VAL A 95 -3.02 -6.38 -6.32
C VAL A 95 -2.10 -7.58 -6.08
N LEU A 96 -1.47 -7.59 -4.91
CA LEU A 96 -0.66 -8.74 -4.49
C LEU A 96 -1.58 -9.84 -4.00
N GLU A 97 -1.42 -11.03 -4.56
CA GLU A 97 -2.11 -12.20 -4.07
C GLU A 97 -1.31 -12.83 -2.93
N LYS A 98 -1.90 -13.79 -2.24
CA LYS A 98 -1.27 -14.44 -1.08
C LYS A 98 0.16 -14.89 -1.38
N HIS A 99 0.38 -15.41 -2.56
CA HIS A 99 1.67 -15.94 -2.97
C HIS A 99 2.76 -14.88 -3.03
N GLU A 100 2.44 -13.71 -3.62
CA GLU A 100 3.38 -12.60 -3.70
C GLU A 100 3.67 -12.02 -2.32
N ILE A 101 2.66 -12.00 -1.46
CA ILE A 101 2.85 -11.54 -0.07
C ILE A 101 3.81 -12.48 0.66
N GLU A 102 3.65 -13.78 0.49
CA GLU A 102 4.56 -14.78 1.09
C GLU A 102 6.00 -14.59 0.61
N GLU A 103 6.19 -14.36 -0.69
CA GLU A 103 7.51 -14.12 -1.25
C GLU A 103 8.12 -12.81 -0.75
N LEU A 104 7.30 -11.78 -0.59
CA LEU A 104 7.75 -10.51 -0.03
C LEU A 104 8.23 -10.69 1.42
N ILE A 105 7.48 -11.45 2.22
CA ILE A 105 7.86 -11.75 3.61
C ILE A 105 9.20 -12.48 3.64
N LYS A 106 9.41 -13.46 2.77
CA LYS A 106 10.68 -14.18 2.67
C LYS A 106 11.83 -13.23 2.35
N SER A 107 11.62 -12.33 1.40
CA SER A 107 12.65 -11.37 0.99
C SER A 107 13.01 -10.44 2.13
N LEU A 108 12.01 -9.97 2.88
CA LEU A 108 12.24 -9.10 4.03
C LEU A 108 12.98 -9.83 5.16
N LYS A 109 12.64 -11.10 5.41
CA LYS A 109 13.34 -11.92 6.40
C LYS A 109 14.78 -12.13 6.02
N TRP A 110 15.04 -12.42 4.75
CA TRP A 110 16.39 -12.60 4.24
C TRP A 110 17.22 -11.33 4.42
N ALA A 111 16.64 -10.17 4.12
CA ALA A 111 17.31 -8.88 4.33
C ALA A 111 17.58 -8.61 5.81
N MET A 112 16.61 -8.94 6.67
CA MET A 112 16.73 -8.77 8.12
C MET A 112 17.86 -9.64 8.70
N ASP A 113 18.09 -10.83 8.13
CA ASP A 113 19.14 -11.73 8.54
C ASP A 113 20.52 -11.38 7.93
N GLY A 114 20.62 -10.19 7.30
CA GLY A 114 21.87 -9.72 6.71
C GLY A 114 22.22 -10.37 5.38
N CYS A 115 21.22 -10.82 4.65
CA CYS A 115 21.37 -11.45 3.33
C CYS A 115 22.19 -12.75 3.38
N LYS A 116 21.97 -13.55 4.39
CA LYS A 116 22.67 -14.83 4.60
C LYS A 116 21.87 -16.03 4.18
#